data_b4cfb9d5a171cb6cfe17f81c0662cb1b
#
_entry.id   b4cfb9d5a171cb6cfe17f81c0662cb1b
#
_cell.length_a   1.000
_cell.length_b   1.000
_cell.length_c   1.000
_cell.angle_alpha   90.00
_cell.angle_beta   90.00
_cell.angle_gamma   90.00
#
_symmetry.space_group_name_H-M   'P 1'
#
loop_
_entity.id
_entity.type
_entity.pdbx_description
1 polymer ?
#
loop_
_entity_poly.entity_id
_entity_poly.type
_entity_poly.pdbx_seq_one_letter_code
_entity_poly.pdbx_strand_id
1 'polypeptide(L)'
;NSMLDANWGRIINIASVASLRGFPYVSGYCASKHAVLGMTRSLALEVATQGVTVNAICPGYVDTDIVRTAVSEIVSKTGRTENEAMQHFTESNPQGRLVEASEVASTVSWLCSEGAASVTGQAIAIDGGGTA
;
A
#
# COMPACT_ATOMS: atom_id res chain seq x y z
N ASN A 1 23.62 1.50 7.42
CA ASN A 1 24.79 0.62 7.69
C ASN A 1 24.43 -0.54 8.63
N SER A 2 23.65 -0.33 9.74
CA SER A 2 23.36 -1.40 10.72
C SER A 2 22.77 -2.69 10.14
N MET A 3 21.86 -2.61 9.17
CA MET A 3 21.29 -3.81 8.51
C MET A 3 22.33 -4.54 7.66
N LEU A 4 23.21 -3.80 6.98
CA LEU A 4 24.29 -4.38 6.16
C LEU A 4 25.33 -5.05 7.04
N ASP A 5 25.73 -4.41 8.12
CA ASP A 5 26.70 -4.94 9.08
C ASP A 5 26.18 -6.22 9.76
N ALA A 6 24.86 -6.28 9.99
CA ALA A 6 24.19 -7.46 10.56
C ALA A 6 23.93 -8.58 9.54
N ASN A 7 24.14 -8.32 8.24
CA ASN A 7 23.72 -9.19 7.13
C ASN A 7 22.25 -9.64 7.28
N TRP A 8 21.40 -8.75 7.79
CA TRP A 8 19.99 -8.96 8.00
C TRP A 8 19.24 -7.62 8.03
N GLY A 9 18.15 -7.52 7.30
CA GLY A 9 17.29 -6.35 7.33
C GLY A 9 16.01 -6.53 6.53
N ARG A 10 15.01 -5.73 6.89
CA ARG A 10 13.72 -5.68 6.19
C ARG A 10 13.31 -4.22 6.04
N ILE A 11 13.18 -3.78 4.79
CA ILE A 11 12.68 -2.44 4.44
C ILE A 11 11.32 -2.63 3.76
N ILE A 12 10.29 -2.05 4.36
CA ILE A 12 8.93 -2.18 3.87
C ILE A 12 8.36 -0.78 3.65
N ASN A 13 8.18 -0.42 2.38
CA ASN A 13 7.63 0.87 1.99
C ASN A 13 6.10 0.77 1.91
N ILE A 14 5.40 1.65 2.60
CA ILE A 14 3.95 1.76 2.45
C ILE A 14 3.67 2.67 1.24
N ALA A 15 3.35 2.01 0.13
CA ALA A 15 3.02 2.65 -1.13
C ALA A 15 1.49 2.85 -1.28
N SER A 16 0.89 2.41 -2.37
CA SER A 16 -0.55 2.48 -2.65
C SER A 16 -0.86 1.68 -3.92
N VAL A 17 -2.10 1.29 -4.14
CA VAL A 17 -2.58 0.86 -5.47
C VAL A 17 -2.30 1.92 -6.55
N ALA A 18 -2.17 3.21 -6.16
CA ALA A 18 -1.73 4.29 -7.02
C ALA A 18 -0.25 4.20 -7.45
N SER A 19 0.52 3.23 -6.95
CA SER A 19 1.84 2.85 -7.46
C SER A 19 1.75 1.86 -8.63
N LEU A 20 0.60 1.21 -8.81
CA LEU A 20 0.38 0.12 -9.76
C LEU A 20 -0.41 0.59 -10.98
N ARG A 21 -1.29 1.58 -10.80
CA ARG A 21 -2.09 2.16 -11.88
C ARG A 21 -2.35 3.65 -11.66
N GLY A 22 -2.81 4.34 -12.71
CA GLY A 22 -3.23 5.73 -12.63
C GLY A 22 -4.64 5.89 -12.05
N PHE A 23 -4.87 7.03 -11.41
CA PHE A 23 -6.19 7.46 -10.95
C PHE A 23 -6.43 8.89 -11.45
N PRO A 24 -7.66 9.21 -11.92
CA PRO A 24 -7.97 10.56 -12.40
C PRO A 24 -7.89 11.57 -11.26
N TYR A 25 -7.50 12.80 -11.61
CA TYR A 25 -7.43 13.96 -10.71
C TYR A 25 -6.38 13.92 -9.59
N VAL A 26 -5.56 12.87 -9.50
CA VAL A 26 -4.51 12.70 -8.48
C VAL A 26 -3.15 12.34 -9.08
N SER A 27 -2.81 12.93 -10.24
CA SER A 27 -1.58 12.61 -10.98
C SER A 27 -0.31 12.81 -10.15
N GLY A 28 -0.21 13.87 -9.36
CA GLY A 28 0.94 14.11 -8.48
C GLY A 28 1.10 13.03 -7.41
N TYR A 29 -0.01 12.59 -6.82
CA TYR A 29 0.00 11.46 -5.88
C TYR A 29 0.42 10.16 -6.56
N CYS A 30 -0.15 9.83 -7.73
CA CYS A 30 0.24 8.65 -8.51
C CYS A 30 1.74 8.70 -8.85
N ALA A 31 2.26 9.83 -9.32
CA ALA A 31 3.68 9.97 -9.62
C ALA A 31 4.55 9.71 -8.40
N SER A 32 4.21 10.28 -7.24
CA SER A 32 4.94 10.06 -5.99
C SER A 32 4.96 8.58 -5.58
N LYS A 33 3.81 7.90 -5.71
CA LYS A 33 3.68 6.50 -5.31
C LYS A 33 4.35 5.54 -6.32
N HIS A 34 4.36 5.84 -7.61
CA HIS A 34 5.16 5.12 -8.60
C HIS A 34 6.67 5.27 -8.32
N ALA A 35 7.12 6.46 -7.90
CA ALA A 35 8.51 6.69 -7.51
C ALA A 35 8.95 5.81 -6.33
N VAL A 36 8.09 5.63 -5.32
CA VAL A 36 8.34 4.71 -4.19
C VAL A 36 8.55 3.29 -4.68
N LEU A 37 7.77 2.83 -5.66
CA LEU A 37 7.92 1.48 -6.21
C LEU A 37 9.20 1.34 -7.02
N GLY A 38 9.57 2.34 -7.83
CA GLY A 38 10.84 2.38 -8.55
C GLY A 38 12.04 2.31 -7.60
N MET A 39 12.03 3.13 -6.54
CA MET A 39 13.03 3.12 -5.48
C MET A 39 13.11 1.75 -4.77
N THR A 40 11.96 1.15 -4.44
CA THR A 40 11.89 -0.17 -3.80
C THR A 40 12.60 -1.24 -4.64
N ARG A 41 12.34 -1.27 -5.94
CA ARG A 41 12.93 -2.25 -6.86
C ARG A 41 14.44 -2.04 -7.04
N SER A 42 14.87 -0.79 -7.19
CA SER A 42 16.29 -0.45 -7.33
C SER A 42 17.08 -0.85 -6.08
N LEU A 43 16.60 -0.42 -4.90
CA LEU A 43 17.26 -0.72 -3.64
C LEU A 43 17.28 -2.24 -3.34
N ALA A 44 16.22 -2.97 -3.72
CA ALA A 44 16.18 -4.42 -3.55
C ALA A 44 17.34 -5.11 -4.31
N LEU A 45 17.66 -4.65 -5.53
CA LEU A 45 18.78 -5.18 -6.31
C LEU A 45 20.13 -4.81 -5.70
N GLU A 46 20.27 -3.59 -5.16
CA GLU A 46 21.51 -3.10 -4.56
C GLU A 46 21.91 -3.92 -3.33
N VAL A 47 20.92 -4.40 -2.54
CA VAL A 47 21.17 -5.10 -1.25
C VAL A 47 20.90 -6.61 -1.30
N ALA A 48 20.60 -7.17 -2.47
CA ALA A 48 20.14 -8.55 -2.63
C ALA A 48 21.08 -9.61 -2.03
N THR A 49 22.41 -9.36 -2.06
CA THR A 49 23.42 -10.29 -1.53
C THR A 49 23.79 -10.03 -0.07
N GLN A 50 23.10 -9.10 0.60
CA GLN A 50 23.47 -8.59 1.92
C GLN A 50 22.45 -8.95 3.01
N GLY A 51 21.64 -10.00 2.77
CA GLY A 51 20.63 -10.46 3.73
C GLY A 51 19.49 -9.48 4.00
N VAL A 52 19.39 -8.39 3.20
CA VAL A 52 18.37 -7.36 3.33
C VAL A 52 17.32 -7.52 2.22
N THR A 53 16.04 -7.48 2.59
CA THR A 53 14.94 -7.43 1.60
C THR A 53 14.26 -6.07 1.61
N VAL A 54 13.79 -5.64 0.43
CA VAL A 54 13.10 -4.35 0.25
C VAL A 54 11.82 -4.58 -0.54
N ASN A 55 10.67 -4.31 0.06
CA ASN A 55 9.36 -4.53 -0.56
C ASN A 55 8.46 -3.29 -0.41
N ALA A 56 7.45 -3.20 -1.25
CA ALA A 56 6.39 -2.22 -1.14
C ALA A 56 5.04 -2.91 -0.88
N ILE A 57 4.27 -2.41 0.07
CA ILE A 57 2.88 -2.76 0.26
C ILE A 57 2.04 -1.70 -0.43
N CYS A 58 1.08 -2.12 -1.23
CA CYS A 58 0.22 -1.27 -2.05
C CYS A 58 -1.24 -1.43 -1.62
N PRO A 59 -1.67 -0.79 -0.51
CA PRO A 59 -3.05 -0.89 -0.05
C PRO A 59 -4.00 -0.17 -1.01
N GLY A 60 -5.24 -0.68 -1.10
CA GLY A 60 -6.40 0.07 -1.56
C GLY A 60 -6.87 1.08 -0.51
N TYR A 61 -8.18 1.37 -0.48
CA TYR A 61 -8.76 2.18 0.59
C TYR A 61 -8.82 1.37 1.89
N VAL A 62 -8.12 1.89 2.91
CA VAL A 62 -8.03 1.27 4.25
C VAL A 62 -8.97 1.99 5.21
N ASP A 63 -9.68 1.25 6.08
CA ASP A 63 -10.51 1.83 7.13
C ASP A 63 -9.64 2.58 8.15
N THR A 64 -9.57 3.88 7.97
CA THR A 64 -8.77 4.81 8.75
C THR A 64 -9.51 6.14 8.89
N ASP A 65 -9.07 6.97 9.84
CA ASP A 65 -9.61 8.32 10.03
C ASP A 65 -9.52 9.18 8.77
N ILE A 66 -8.55 8.92 7.88
CA ILE A 66 -8.41 9.64 6.60
C ILE A 66 -9.64 9.37 5.71
N VAL A 67 -10.06 8.12 5.57
CA VAL A 67 -11.25 7.76 4.78
C VAL A 67 -12.51 8.28 5.45
N ARG A 68 -12.63 8.15 6.78
CA ARG A 68 -13.77 8.66 7.53
C ARG A 68 -13.93 10.17 7.40
N THR A 69 -12.82 10.90 7.47
CA THR A 69 -12.81 12.37 7.23
C THR A 69 -13.24 12.69 5.80
N ALA A 70 -12.73 11.97 4.80
CA ALA A 70 -13.12 12.17 3.41
C ALA A 70 -14.60 11.89 3.16
N VAL A 71 -15.17 10.84 3.78
CA VAL A 71 -16.61 10.56 3.76
C VAL A 71 -17.41 11.73 4.34
N SER A 72 -17.02 12.22 5.52
CA SER A 72 -17.70 13.36 6.17
C SER A 72 -17.66 14.63 5.31
N GLU A 73 -16.54 14.86 4.62
CA GLU A 73 -16.43 15.99 3.67
C GLU A 73 -17.34 15.85 2.46
N ILE A 74 -17.46 14.64 1.90
CA ILE A 74 -18.38 14.38 0.78
C ILE A 74 -19.82 14.65 1.22
N VAL A 75 -20.23 14.11 2.37
CA VAL A 75 -21.56 14.34 2.95
C VAL A 75 -21.83 15.84 3.10
N SER A 76 -20.91 16.58 3.71
CA SER A 76 -21.07 18.01 3.96
C SER A 76 -21.16 18.86 2.69
N LYS A 77 -20.40 18.50 1.64
CA LYS A 77 -20.33 19.25 0.39
C LYS A 77 -21.44 18.90 -0.60
N THR A 78 -21.96 17.66 -0.55
CA THR A 78 -22.86 17.16 -1.59
C THR A 78 -24.29 16.87 -1.08
N GLY A 79 -24.50 16.80 0.22
CA GLY A 79 -25.77 16.40 0.83
C GLY A 79 -26.10 14.91 0.67
N ARG A 80 -25.15 14.09 0.17
CA ARG A 80 -25.30 12.63 0.10
C ARG A 80 -25.37 12.02 1.50
N THR A 81 -25.95 10.82 1.60
CA THR A 81 -25.89 10.04 2.82
C THR A 81 -24.47 9.50 3.06
N GLU A 82 -24.16 9.16 4.29
CA GLU A 82 -22.87 8.54 4.66
C GLU A 82 -22.62 7.24 3.88
N ASN A 83 -23.67 6.41 3.70
CA ASN A 83 -23.58 5.17 2.93
C ASN A 83 -23.24 5.42 1.46
N GLU A 84 -23.85 6.41 0.81
CA GLU A 84 -23.53 6.78 -0.58
C GLU A 84 -22.11 7.32 -0.72
N ALA A 85 -21.64 8.07 0.28
CA ALA A 85 -20.28 8.59 0.29
C ALA A 85 -19.26 7.44 0.52
N MET A 86 -19.55 6.49 1.41
CA MET A 86 -18.74 5.32 1.70
C MET A 86 -18.66 4.38 0.49
N GLN A 87 -19.75 4.22 -0.25
CA GLN A 87 -19.81 3.37 -1.45
C GLN A 87 -18.74 3.76 -2.48
N HIS A 88 -18.43 5.06 -2.62
CA HIS A 88 -17.37 5.54 -3.50
C HIS A 88 -15.99 4.89 -3.20
N PHE A 89 -15.71 4.60 -1.94
CA PHE A 89 -14.44 3.97 -1.52
C PHE A 89 -14.49 2.45 -1.61
N THR A 90 -15.64 1.84 -1.36
CA THR A 90 -15.79 0.38 -1.36
C THR A 90 -15.97 -0.21 -2.75
N GLU A 91 -16.54 0.53 -3.71
CA GLU A 91 -16.73 0.07 -5.10
C GLU A 91 -15.42 -0.26 -5.83
N SER A 92 -14.31 0.37 -5.44
CA SER A 92 -13.00 0.08 -6.03
C SER A 92 -12.40 -1.25 -5.57
N ASN A 93 -12.97 -1.85 -4.51
CA ASN A 93 -12.57 -3.15 -3.98
C ASN A 93 -13.62 -4.20 -4.36
N PRO A 94 -13.28 -5.19 -5.20
CA PRO A 94 -14.19 -6.27 -5.58
C PRO A 94 -14.83 -7.04 -4.41
N GLN A 95 -14.22 -7.02 -3.22
CA GLN A 95 -14.80 -7.59 -2.01
C GLN A 95 -15.90 -6.69 -1.40
N GLY A 96 -16.15 -5.48 -1.93
CA GLY A 96 -17.21 -4.59 -1.50
C GLY A 96 -17.01 -3.96 -0.12
N ARG A 97 -15.79 -3.87 0.37
CA ARG A 97 -15.46 -3.31 1.68
C ARG A 97 -14.16 -2.51 1.68
N LEU A 98 -13.90 -1.77 2.72
CA LEU A 98 -12.56 -1.23 2.96
C LEU A 98 -11.61 -2.36 3.39
N VAL A 99 -10.32 -2.14 3.14
CA VAL A 99 -9.26 -2.99 3.70
C VAL A 99 -9.10 -2.65 5.18
N GLU A 100 -8.95 -3.67 6.03
CA GLU A 100 -8.67 -3.45 7.44
C GLU A 100 -7.19 -3.09 7.65
N ALA A 101 -6.89 -2.15 8.56
CA ALA A 101 -5.51 -1.81 8.90
C ALA A 101 -4.72 -3.02 9.41
N SER A 102 -5.40 -3.96 10.07
CA SER A 102 -4.84 -5.24 10.53
C SER A 102 -4.39 -6.16 9.39
N GLU A 103 -5.04 -6.12 8.21
CA GLU A 103 -4.63 -6.89 7.04
C GLU A 103 -3.30 -6.37 6.49
N VAL A 104 -3.16 -5.04 6.46
CA VAL A 104 -1.89 -4.39 6.08
C VAL A 104 -0.79 -4.75 7.08
N ALA A 105 -1.05 -4.61 8.38
CA ALA A 105 -0.11 -4.92 9.45
C ALA A 105 0.33 -6.39 9.44
N SER A 106 -0.58 -7.32 9.17
CA SER A 106 -0.28 -8.76 9.07
C SER A 106 0.69 -9.03 7.92
N THR A 107 0.52 -8.37 6.77
CA THR A 107 1.43 -8.50 5.64
C THR A 107 2.81 -7.91 5.96
N VAL A 108 2.88 -6.77 6.66
CA VAL A 108 4.15 -6.22 7.16
C VAL A 108 4.84 -7.23 8.07
N SER A 109 4.12 -7.82 9.02
CA SER A 109 4.66 -8.81 9.97
C SER A 109 5.20 -10.05 9.25
N TRP A 110 4.46 -10.54 8.23
CA TRP A 110 4.92 -11.66 7.42
C TRP A 110 6.20 -11.32 6.65
N LEU A 111 6.29 -10.15 6.03
CA LEU A 111 7.50 -9.71 5.32
C LEU A 111 8.72 -9.57 6.24
N CYS A 112 8.51 -9.36 7.53
CA CYS A 112 9.58 -9.34 8.54
C CYS A 112 10.03 -10.74 8.98
N SER A 113 9.30 -11.80 8.65
CA SER A 113 9.59 -13.17 9.06
C SER A 113 10.65 -13.84 8.17
N GLU A 114 11.22 -14.94 8.67
CA GLU A 114 12.13 -15.80 7.89
C GLU A 114 11.45 -16.42 6.67
N GLY A 115 10.13 -16.68 6.74
CA GLY A 115 9.34 -17.22 5.63
C GLY A 115 9.29 -16.32 4.40
N ALA A 116 9.64 -15.03 4.55
CA ALA A 116 9.69 -14.05 3.47
C ALA A 116 11.13 -13.72 3.00
N ALA A 117 12.14 -14.50 3.40
CA ALA A 117 13.55 -14.20 3.13
C ALA A 117 13.89 -14.07 1.63
N SER A 118 13.15 -14.76 0.76
CA SER A 118 13.33 -14.66 -0.71
C SER A 118 12.36 -13.67 -1.37
N VAL A 119 11.56 -12.95 -0.60
CA VAL A 119 10.63 -11.94 -1.11
C VAL A 119 11.31 -10.58 -1.06
N THR A 120 11.76 -10.08 -2.22
CA THR A 120 12.38 -8.75 -2.34
C THR A 120 12.03 -8.12 -3.69
N GLY A 121 11.99 -6.79 -3.74
CA GLY A 121 11.61 -6.00 -4.92
C GLY A 121 10.13 -6.09 -5.30
N GLN A 122 9.28 -6.65 -4.44
CA GLN A 122 7.88 -6.90 -4.76
C GLN A 122 6.98 -5.71 -4.40
N ALA A 123 5.91 -5.57 -5.18
CA ALA A 123 4.78 -4.71 -4.89
C ALA A 123 3.59 -5.60 -4.53
N ILE A 124 3.20 -5.60 -3.26
CA ILE A 124 2.14 -6.48 -2.75
C ILE A 124 0.86 -5.66 -2.60
N ALA A 125 -0.11 -5.92 -3.48
CA ALA A 125 -1.41 -5.29 -3.39
C ALA A 125 -2.25 -5.90 -2.24
N ILE A 126 -2.90 -5.03 -1.48
CA ILE A 126 -3.89 -5.40 -0.46
C ILE A 126 -5.12 -4.55 -0.74
N ASP A 127 -5.93 -4.98 -1.71
CA ASP A 127 -6.99 -4.16 -2.29
C ASP A 127 -8.25 -4.98 -2.68
N GLY A 128 -8.33 -6.22 -2.22
CA GLY A 128 -9.43 -7.11 -2.53
C GLY A 128 -9.55 -7.49 -4.00
N GLY A 129 -8.47 -7.37 -4.77
CA GLY A 129 -8.44 -7.66 -6.21
C GLY A 129 -8.69 -6.44 -7.11
N GLY A 130 -8.72 -5.23 -6.55
CA GLY A 130 -9.01 -4.00 -7.30
C GLY A 130 -7.98 -3.64 -8.39
N THR A 131 -6.79 -4.25 -8.36
CA THR A 131 -5.72 -4.08 -9.35
C THR A 131 -5.39 -5.36 -10.12
N ALA A 132 -6.18 -6.42 -9.99
CA ALA A 132 -5.99 -7.67 -10.71
C ALA A 132 -6.30 -7.54 -12.22
#